data_7d2707c5c979f046af1c4148308ae107
#
_entry.id   7d2707c5c979f046af1c4148308ae107
#
_cell.length_a   1.000
_cell.length_b   1.000
_cell.length_c   1.000
_cell.angle_alpha   90.00
_cell.angle_beta   90.00
_cell.angle_gamma   90.00
#
_symmetry.space_group_name_H-M   'P 1'
#
loop_
_entity.id
_entity.type
_entity.pdbx_description
1 polymer ?
#
loop_
_entity_poly.entity_id
_entity_poly.type
_entity_poly.pdbx_seq_one_letter_code
_entity_poly.pdbx_strand_id
1 'polypeptide(L)'
;MRRLLQNTGTEPVTRYLIRISVDRYPADPERSNARYRAHPLTWDELDLTATCRGEAMRWQAKHDRDAFKEDWLLFDNEHGRFPLYPGESVWIEYAYTVGDDKWGNWFQRAVRLPTEQLEVQLVFPADLDPVVWGTETSMTAEASPLRTPPVRSDDAGLRQFTWITTTPALHARYRLEWRFRARPDGGSDAWAYE
;
A
#
# COMPACT_ATOMS: atom_id res chain seq x y z
N MET A 1 -6.12 -4.24 -2.54
CA MET A 1 -5.37 -3.70 -3.71
C MET A 1 -5.69 -4.52 -4.94
N ARG A 2 -5.92 -3.87 -6.07
CA ARG A 2 -6.26 -4.51 -7.35
C ARG A 2 -5.22 -4.15 -8.41
N ARG A 3 -4.79 -5.12 -9.24
CA ARG A 3 -3.74 -4.92 -10.26
C ARG A 3 -4.03 -5.70 -11.52
N LEU A 4 -3.94 -5.01 -12.66
CA LEU A 4 -3.80 -5.68 -13.95
C LEU A 4 -2.31 -5.92 -14.18
N LEU A 5 -1.93 -7.17 -14.29
CA LEU A 5 -0.58 -7.59 -14.66
C LEU A 5 -0.58 -8.06 -16.10
N GLN A 6 0.42 -7.62 -16.85
CA GLN A 6 0.68 -8.10 -18.21
C GLN A 6 2.08 -8.71 -18.25
N ASN A 7 2.20 -9.91 -18.79
CA ASN A 7 3.49 -10.52 -19.07
C ASN A 7 4.01 -10.06 -20.44
N THR A 8 4.91 -9.09 -20.43
CA THR A 8 5.59 -8.61 -21.65
C THR A 8 6.93 -9.32 -21.90
N GLY A 9 7.29 -10.29 -21.06
CA GLY A 9 8.50 -11.09 -21.20
C GLY A 9 8.30 -12.29 -22.12
N THR A 10 9.32 -13.13 -22.18
CA THR A 10 9.35 -14.37 -23.00
C THR A 10 9.08 -15.63 -22.17
N GLU A 11 9.14 -15.54 -20.85
CA GLU A 11 8.97 -16.66 -19.94
C GLU A 11 7.66 -16.56 -19.15
N PRO A 12 7.03 -17.68 -18.75
CA PRO A 12 5.86 -17.65 -17.90
C PRO A 12 6.15 -17.04 -16.52
N VAL A 13 5.28 -16.16 -16.06
CA VAL A 13 5.33 -15.60 -14.69
C VAL A 13 4.55 -16.52 -13.77
N THR A 14 5.20 -17.06 -12.76
CA THR A 14 4.63 -18.03 -11.82
C THR A 14 4.30 -17.45 -10.45
N ARG A 15 4.74 -16.21 -10.16
CA ARG A 15 4.55 -15.54 -8.87
C ARG A 15 4.67 -14.03 -8.98
N TYR A 16 4.03 -13.33 -8.07
CA TYR A 16 4.09 -11.87 -7.95
C TYR A 16 4.51 -11.47 -6.54
N LEU A 17 5.52 -10.60 -6.42
CA LEU A 17 6.04 -10.16 -5.12
C LEU A 17 5.23 -8.99 -4.58
N ILE A 18 4.73 -9.14 -3.37
CA ILE A 18 4.15 -8.06 -2.59
C ILE A 18 5.06 -7.70 -1.41
N ARG A 19 4.95 -6.46 -0.95
CA ARG A 19 5.66 -5.93 0.21
C ARG A 19 4.71 -5.14 1.06
N ILE A 20 4.71 -5.44 2.35
CA ILE A 20 3.96 -4.76 3.38
C ILE A 20 4.98 -4.19 4.36
N SER A 21 4.98 -2.89 4.53
CA SER A 21 5.88 -2.21 5.46
C SER A 21 5.07 -1.22 6.27
N VAL A 22 5.28 -1.22 7.56
CA VAL A 22 4.63 -0.30 8.50
C VAL A 22 5.67 0.58 9.16
N ASP A 23 5.32 1.83 9.39
CA ASP A 23 6.14 2.79 10.11
C ASP A 23 5.24 3.82 10.78
N ARG A 24 5.09 3.69 12.09
CA ARG A 24 4.25 4.57 12.90
C ARG A 24 4.90 5.94 13.11
N TYR A 25 6.21 5.96 13.21
CA TYR A 25 6.99 7.15 13.54
C TYR A 25 8.09 7.39 12.49
N PRO A 26 7.72 7.80 11.25
CA PRO A 26 8.67 7.88 10.14
C PRO A 26 9.80 8.92 10.36
N ALA A 27 9.59 9.90 11.25
CA ALA A 27 10.60 10.88 11.62
C ALA A 27 11.48 10.43 12.81
N ASP A 28 11.16 9.28 13.45
CA ASP A 28 11.88 8.75 14.62
C ASP A 28 12.13 7.25 14.46
N PRO A 29 13.20 6.86 13.76
CA PRO A 29 13.52 5.45 13.50
C PRO A 29 13.79 4.64 14.79
N GLU A 30 14.33 5.26 15.84
CA GLU A 30 14.60 4.57 17.11
C GLU A 30 13.30 4.18 17.81
N ARG A 31 12.36 5.10 17.88
CA ARG A 31 11.02 4.87 18.44
C ARG A 31 10.25 3.84 17.62
N SER A 32 10.29 3.93 16.29
CA SER A 32 9.70 2.94 15.39
C SER A 32 10.27 1.54 15.64
N ASN A 33 11.60 1.40 15.67
CA ASN A 33 12.25 0.13 15.91
C ASN A 33 11.93 -0.45 17.29
N ALA A 34 11.94 0.37 18.35
CA ALA A 34 11.59 -0.08 19.70
C ALA A 34 10.14 -0.59 19.75
N ARG A 35 9.21 0.13 19.10
CA ARG A 35 7.81 -0.28 19.04
C ARG A 35 7.63 -1.62 18.36
N TYR A 36 8.20 -1.81 17.17
CA TYR A 36 7.99 -3.06 16.41
C TYR A 36 8.75 -4.25 16.99
N ARG A 37 9.83 -4.04 17.73
CA ARG A 37 10.44 -5.12 18.54
C ARG A 37 9.52 -5.59 19.66
N ALA A 38 8.79 -4.67 20.29
CA ALA A 38 7.84 -5.00 21.36
C ALA A 38 6.51 -5.56 20.84
N HIS A 39 6.06 -5.07 19.67
CA HIS A 39 4.78 -5.40 19.04
C HIS A 39 4.97 -5.62 17.53
N PRO A 40 5.56 -6.75 17.13
CA PRO A 40 5.84 -7.02 15.72
C PRO A 40 4.55 -7.17 14.91
N LEU A 41 4.63 -6.81 13.63
CA LEU A 41 3.61 -7.16 12.67
C LEU A 41 3.64 -8.68 12.47
N THR A 42 2.50 -9.35 12.55
CA THR A 42 2.40 -10.81 12.37
C THR A 42 1.60 -11.17 11.12
N TRP A 43 1.79 -12.38 10.60
CA TRP A 43 0.99 -12.88 9.48
C TRP A 43 -0.48 -13.07 9.85
N ASP A 44 -0.75 -13.51 11.07
CA ASP A 44 -2.11 -13.70 11.58
C ASP A 44 -2.87 -12.37 11.68
N GLU A 45 -2.20 -11.29 12.11
CA GLU A 45 -2.78 -9.95 12.15
C GLU A 45 -3.07 -9.41 10.74
N LEU A 46 -2.19 -9.68 9.79
CA LEU A 46 -2.35 -9.23 8.41
C LEU A 46 -3.57 -9.83 7.72
N ASP A 47 -3.97 -11.03 8.11
CA ASP A 47 -5.09 -11.75 7.48
C ASP A 47 -5.03 -11.62 5.93
N LEU A 48 -3.82 -11.91 5.39
CA LEU A 48 -3.53 -11.71 3.97
C LEU A 48 -4.37 -12.64 3.11
N THR A 49 -5.15 -12.05 2.24
CA THR A 49 -5.92 -12.75 1.22
C THR A 49 -5.49 -12.31 -0.18
N ALA A 50 -5.52 -13.23 -1.13
CA ALA A 50 -5.26 -12.91 -2.52
C ALA A 50 -6.16 -13.73 -3.45
N THR A 51 -6.60 -13.11 -4.54
CA THR A 51 -7.43 -13.76 -5.56
C THR A 51 -6.93 -13.44 -6.96
N CYS A 52 -7.17 -14.39 -7.87
CA CYS A 52 -6.98 -14.22 -9.30
C CYS A 52 -8.20 -14.79 -10.03
N ARG A 53 -8.82 -14.01 -10.90
CA ARG A 53 -10.05 -14.42 -11.61
C ARG A 53 -11.19 -14.84 -10.67
N GLY A 54 -11.22 -14.31 -9.45
CA GLY A 54 -12.21 -14.65 -8.42
C GLY A 54 -11.90 -15.89 -7.59
N GLU A 55 -10.80 -16.59 -7.85
CA GLU A 55 -10.36 -17.76 -7.09
C GLU A 55 -9.21 -17.40 -6.14
N ALA A 56 -9.17 -18.04 -4.96
CA ALA A 56 -8.11 -17.80 -3.98
C ALA A 56 -6.75 -18.26 -4.53
N MET A 57 -5.75 -17.41 -4.38
CA MET A 57 -4.35 -17.72 -4.70
C MET A 57 -3.65 -18.25 -3.46
N ARG A 58 -2.73 -19.20 -3.65
CA ARG A 58 -1.76 -19.55 -2.64
C ARG A 58 -0.70 -18.44 -2.50
N TRP A 59 -0.15 -18.34 -1.32
CA TRP A 59 0.95 -17.42 -1.07
C TRP A 59 2.05 -18.07 -0.22
N GLN A 60 3.25 -17.50 -0.25
CA GLN A 60 4.41 -18.00 0.45
C GLN A 60 5.25 -16.86 1.01
N ALA A 61 5.40 -16.82 2.32
CA ALA A 61 6.27 -15.85 2.99
C ALA A 61 7.71 -15.97 2.49
N LYS A 62 8.31 -14.83 2.14
CA LYS A 62 9.69 -14.72 1.69
C LYS A 62 10.58 -14.08 2.76
N HIS A 63 10.13 -12.97 3.33
CA HIS A 63 10.79 -12.29 4.43
C HIS A 63 9.79 -11.95 5.52
N ASP A 64 10.19 -12.23 6.75
CA ASP A 64 9.41 -11.97 7.96
C ASP A 64 10.27 -11.18 8.93
N ARG A 65 9.97 -9.89 9.08
CA ARG A 65 10.62 -8.97 10.02
C ARG A 65 9.57 -8.20 10.80
N ASP A 66 9.95 -7.62 11.92
CA ASP A 66 9.05 -6.96 12.87
C ASP A 66 8.12 -5.90 12.24
N ALA A 67 8.63 -5.10 11.30
CA ALA A 67 7.88 -4.03 10.63
C ALA A 67 7.75 -4.23 9.12
N PHE A 68 8.17 -5.38 8.60
CA PHE A 68 8.26 -5.60 7.16
C PHE A 68 8.01 -7.06 6.80
N LYS A 69 7.12 -7.27 5.83
CA LYS A 69 6.82 -8.58 5.26
C LYS A 69 7.02 -8.54 3.74
N GLU A 70 7.64 -9.59 3.20
CA GLU A 70 7.60 -9.88 1.77
C GLU A 70 6.95 -11.23 1.54
N ASP A 71 6.10 -11.28 0.54
CA ASP A 71 5.35 -12.46 0.21
C ASP A 71 5.26 -12.67 -1.30
N TRP A 72 5.31 -13.94 -1.72
CA TRP A 72 5.03 -14.36 -3.08
C TRP A 72 3.56 -14.78 -3.19
N LEU A 73 2.76 -14.02 -3.93
CA LEU A 73 1.49 -14.53 -4.45
C LEU A 73 1.82 -15.49 -5.59
N LEU A 74 1.41 -16.73 -5.46
CA LEU A 74 1.69 -17.78 -6.44
C LEU A 74 0.55 -17.86 -7.45
N PHE A 75 0.88 -17.94 -8.75
CA PHE A 75 -0.10 -18.30 -9.76
C PHE A 75 -0.39 -19.81 -9.66
N ASP A 76 -1.01 -20.18 -8.54
CA ASP A 76 -1.33 -21.52 -8.10
C ASP A 76 -2.53 -21.46 -7.13
N ASN A 77 -3.46 -22.39 -7.22
CA ASN A 77 -4.63 -22.53 -6.36
C ASN A 77 -4.87 -24.01 -6.01
N GLU A 78 -6.00 -24.34 -5.44
CA GLU A 78 -6.36 -25.73 -5.12
C GLU A 78 -6.53 -26.64 -6.35
N HIS A 79 -6.78 -26.05 -7.53
CA HIS A 79 -6.95 -26.75 -8.80
C HIS A 79 -5.63 -26.93 -9.58
N GLY A 80 -4.54 -26.31 -9.12
CA GLY A 80 -3.21 -26.42 -9.71
C GLY A 80 -2.60 -25.09 -10.14
N ARG A 81 -1.54 -25.17 -10.94
CA ARG A 81 -0.78 -24.01 -11.42
C ARG A 81 -1.42 -23.39 -12.65
N PHE A 82 -1.47 -22.06 -12.68
CA PHE A 82 -1.97 -21.26 -13.80
C PHE A 82 -1.03 -20.09 -14.13
N PRO A 83 0.20 -20.35 -14.59
CA PRO A 83 1.18 -19.30 -14.87
C PRO A 83 0.61 -18.27 -15.83
N LEU A 84 1.07 -17.02 -15.72
CA LEU A 84 0.77 -15.96 -16.68
C LEU A 84 1.76 -16.07 -17.83
N TYR A 85 1.30 -16.56 -18.97
CA TYR A 85 2.13 -16.77 -20.17
C TYR A 85 2.47 -15.45 -20.88
N PRO A 86 3.53 -15.44 -21.72
CA PRO A 86 3.88 -14.28 -22.54
C PRO A 86 2.68 -13.73 -23.34
N GLY A 87 2.49 -12.41 -23.29
CA GLY A 87 1.38 -11.72 -23.94
C GLY A 87 0.06 -11.72 -23.17
N GLU A 88 -0.09 -12.55 -22.15
CA GLU A 88 -1.31 -12.59 -21.36
C GLU A 88 -1.38 -11.45 -20.34
N SER A 89 -2.63 -11.12 -19.96
CA SER A 89 -2.93 -10.18 -18.87
C SER A 89 -3.92 -10.80 -17.89
N VAL A 90 -3.78 -10.47 -16.62
CA VAL A 90 -4.66 -10.96 -15.56
C VAL A 90 -4.85 -9.93 -14.46
N TRP A 91 -6.06 -9.85 -13.91
CA TRP A 91 -6.33 -9.13 -12.69
C TRP A 91 -6.03 -10.00 -11.47
N ILE A 92 -5.23 -9.44 -10.57
CA ILE A 92 -5.07 -9.96 -9.21
C ILE A 92 -5.59 -8.93 -8.21
N GLU A 93 -6.16 -9.44 -7.14
CA GLU A 93 -6.58 -8.64 -6.00
C GLU A 93 -5.98 -9.22 -4.73
N TYR A 94 -5.55 -8.36 -3.81
CA TYR A 94 -5.11 -8.79 -2.49
C TYR A 94 -5.47 -7.76 -1.44
N ALA A 95 -5.77 -8.24 -0.25
CA ALA A 95 -6.11 -7.44 0.91
C ALA A 95 -5.31 -7.90 2.12
N TYR A 96 -5.07 -6.98 3.04
CA TYR A 96 -4.49 -7.25 4.34
C TYR A 96 -4.95 -6.19 5.34
N THR A 97 -4.90 -6.54 6.60
CA THR A 97 -5.26 -5.68 7.73
C THR A 97 -4.03 -5.31 8.53
N VAL A 98 -3.98 -4.11 9.05
CA VAL A 98 -2.96 -3.64 9.99
C VAL A 98 -3.65 -2.82 11.06
N GLY A 99 -3.35 -3.10 12.32
CA GLY A 99 -3.90 -2.35 13.45
C GLY A 99 -3.48 -0.88 13.44
N ASP A 100 -4.36 0.00 13.88
CA ASP A 100 -4.12 1.46 13.98
C ASP A 100 -2.89 1.82 14.81
N ASP A 101 -2.54 0.95 15.75
CA ASP A 101 -1.38 1.12 16.62
C ASP A 101 -0.04 0.88 15.90
N LYS A 102 -0.06 0.25 14.73
CA LYS A 102 1.12 -0.05 13.90
C LYS A 102 1.18 0.78 12.63
N TRP A 103 0.03 1.17 12.07
CA TRP A 103 -0.01 1.98 10.84
C TRP A 103 0.25 3.45 11.15
N GLY A 104 1.09 4.10 10.36
CA GLY A 104 1.23 5.56 10.37
C GLY A 104 0.11 6.24 9.57
N ASN A 105 -0.01 7.56 9.71
CA ASN A 105 -0.99 8.35 8.95
C ASN A 105 -0.50 8.63 7.52
N TRP A 106 -0.04 7.61 6.85
CA TRP A 106 0.48 7.70 5.49
C TRP A 106 0.39 6.38 4.74
N PHE A 107 0.31 6.48 3.42
CA PHE A 107 0.41 5.38 2.48
C PHE A 107 1.42 5.73 1.39
N GLN A 108 2.33 4.84 1.08
CA GLN A 108 3.33 5.06 0.03
C GLN A 108 3.32 3.95 -1.01
N ARG A 109 3.42 4.35 -2.26
CA ARG A 109 3.60 3.44 -3.38
C ARG A 109 4.86 3.76 -4.15
N ALA A 110 5.74 2.77 -4.29
CA ALA A 110 6.88 2.82 -5.21
C ALA A 110 6.52 2.13 -6.53
N VAL A 111 6.84 2.78 -7.64
CA VAL A 111 6.66 2.22 -9.00
C VAL A 111 7.88 1.35 -9.32
N ARG A 112 7.70 0.04 -9.26
CA ARG A 112 8.80 -0.92 -9.45
C ARG A 112 8.77 -1.65 -10.79
N LEU A 113 7.66 -1.53 -11.50
CA LEU A 113 7.44 -2.08 -12.83
C LEU A 113 6.90 -0.99 -13.73
N PRO A 114 7.11 -1.04 -15.03
CA PRO A 114 6.42 -0.18 -15.97
C PRO A 114 4.92 -0.21 -15.69
N THR A 115 4.33 0.96 -15.51
CA THR A 115 2.95 1.12 -15.05
C THR A 115 2.26 2.16 -15.92
N GLU A 116 1.12 1.83 -16.48
CA GLU A 116 0.34 2.75 -17.31
C GLU A 116 -0.46 3.71 -16.45
N GLN A 117 -1.10 3.20 -15.39
CA GLN A 117 -1.90 3.99 -14.47
C GLN A 117 -1.70 3.51 -13.03
N LEU A 118 -1.58 4.46 -12.11
CA LEU A 118 -1.63 4.24 -10.68
C LEU A 118 -2.77 5.06 -10.09
N GLU A 119 -3.68 4.37 -9.42
CA GLU A 119 -4.77 4.98 -8.67
C GLU A 119 -4.64 4.60 -7.20
N VAL A 120 -4.81 5.57 -6.31
CA VAL A 120 -4.89 5.37 -4.87
C VAL A 120 -6.18 5.99 -4.37
N GLN A 121 -6.97 5.20 -3.67
CA GLN A 121 -8.20 5.61 -3.03
C GLN A 121 -8.06 5.43 -1.51
N LEU A 122 -8.28 6.49 -0.76
CA LEU A 122 -8.33 6.49 0.70
C LEU A 122 -9.76 6.76 1.13
N VAL A 123 -10.29 5.94 2.03
CA VAL A 123 -11.67 6.07 2.52
C VAL A 123 -11.63 6.16 4.04
N PHE A 124 -12.30 7.16 4.59
CA PHE A 124 -12.35 7.43 6.02
C PHE A 124 -13.79 7.70 6.47
N PRO A 125 -14.12 7.47 7.73
CA PRO A 125 -15.32 8.04 8.35
C PRO A 125 -15.31 9.58 8.22
N ALA A 126 -16.42 10.18 7.76
CA ALA A 126 -16.48 11.62 7.49
C ALA A 126 -16.43 12.47 8.75
N ASP A 127 -16.89 11.92 9.88
CA ASP A 127 -16.89 12.55 11.21
C ASP A 127 -15.48 12.76 11.78
N LEU A 128 -14.47 12.00 11.31
CA LEU A 128 -13.06 12.23 11.66
C LEU A 128 -12.48 13.49 10.99
N ASP A 129 -13.21 14.13 10.08
CA ASP A 129 -12.78 15.28 9.28
C ASP A 129 -11.35 15.13 8.71
N PRO A 130 -11.08 14.09 7.90
CA PRO A 130 -9.77 13.85 7.34
C PRO A 130 -9.36 14.94 6.35
N VAL A 131 -8.06 15.28 6.40
CA VAL A 131 -7.38 16.12 5.41
C VAL A 131 -6.26 15.28 4.81
N VAL A 132 -6.17 15.24 3.48
CA VAL A 132 -5.20 14.43 2.74
C VAL A 132 -4.35 15.34 1.85
N TRP A 133 -3.04 15.10 1.84
CA TRP A 133 -2.09 15.69 0.90
C TRP A 133 -1.14 14.62 0.39
N GLY A 134 -0.29 14.95 -0.55
CA GLY A 134 0.64 13.97 -1.05
C GLY A 134 1.91 14.58 -1.64
N THR A 135 2.94 13.75 -1.70
CA THR A 135 4.25 14.07 -2.26
C THR A 135 4.72 13.02 -3.24
N GLU A 136 5.52 13.45 -4.20
CA GLU A 136 6.25 12.62 -5.14
C GLU A 136 7.74 12.74 -4.89
N THR A 137 8.45 11.63 -4.86
CA THR A 137 9.90 11.59 -4.77
C THR A 137 10.46 10.81 -5.95
N SER A 138 11.27 11.44 -6.79
CA SER A 138 12.02 10.79 -7.85
C SER A 138 13.32 10.17 -7.33
N MET A 139 14.03 9.41 -8.18
CA MET A 139 15.30 8.77 -7.79
C MET A 139 16.40 9.73 -7.34
N THR A 140 16.36 10.97 -7.79
CA THR A 140 17.45 11.96 -7.63
C THR A 140 17.07 13.12 -6.74
N ALA A 141 15.88 13.14 -6.14
CA ALA A 141 15.32 14.39 -5.71
C ALA A 141 14.71 14.38 -4.32
N GLU A 142 14.62 15.57 -3.82
CA GLU A 142 13.77 15.95 -2.71
C GLU A 142 12.29 15.62 -3.02
N ALA A 143 11.53 15.42 -1.97
CA ALA A 143 10.10 15.23 -2.08
C ALA A 143 9.44 16.56 -2.56
N SER A 144 8.61 16.47 -3.57
CA SER A 144 7.83 17.60 -4.09
C SER A 144 6.33 17.31 -3.95
N PRO A 145 5.47 18.32 -3.81
CA PRO A 145 4.03 18.11 -3.84
C PRO A 145 3.58 17.36 -5.10
N LEU A 146 2.53 16.55 -4.97
CA LEU A 146 1.91 15.91 -6.14
C LEU A 146 1.46 16.97 -7.13
N ARG A 147 1.68 16.72 -8.43
CA ARG A 147 1.24 17.62 -9.52
C ARG A 147 -0.27 17.85 -9.52
N THR A 148 -1.02 16.79 -9.22
CA THR A 148 -2.48 16.83 -9.09
C THR A 148 -2.83 16.42 -7.66
N PRO A 149 -3.55 17.27 -6.90
CA PRO A 149 -3.96 16.92 -5.56
C PRO A 149 -5.02 15.80 -5.57
N PRO A 150 -5.15 15.02 -4.48
CA PRO A 150 -6.24 14.07 -4.33
C PRO A 150 -7.62 14.76 -4.42
N VAL A 151 -8.52 14.17 -5.17
CA VAL A 151 -9.90 14.66 -5.32
C VAL A 151 -10.77 14.08 -4.22
N ARG A 152 -11.47 14.93 -3.49
CA ARG A 152 -12.40 14.55 -2.43
C ARG A 152 -13.79 14.30 -2.98
N SER A 153 -14.46 13.28 -2.46
CA SER A 153 -15.89 13.04 -2.55
C SER A 153 -16.44 12.55 -1.20
N ASP A 154 -17.68 12.88 -0.88
CA ASP A 154 -18.35 12.46 0.35
C ASP A 154 -19.59 11.64 -0.05
N ASP A 155 -19.77 10.46 0.56
CA ASP A 155 -20.90 9.57 0.33
C ASP A 155 -21.23 8.76 1.60
N ALA A 156 -22.53 8.71 1.96
CA ALA A 156 -23.08 7.86 3.02
C ALA A 156 -22.28 7.86 4.35
N GLY A 157 -21.79 9.03 4.77
CA GLY A 157 -21.00 9.18 6.02
C GLY A 157 -19.51 8.80 5.87
N LEU A 158 -19.09 8.50 4.66
CA LEU A 158 -17.68 8.26 4.31
C LEU A 158 -17.14 9.45 3.52
N ARG A 159 -15.85 9.72 3.71
CA ARG A 159 -15.07 10.68 2.94
C ARG A 159 -14.00 9.95 2.19
N GLN A 160 -14.02 10.08 0.86
CA GLN A 160 -13.10 9.44 -0.03
C GLN A 160 -12.16 10.45 -0.67
N PHE A 161 -10.90 10.10 -0.81
CA PHE A 161 -9.89 10.84 -1.57
C PHE A 161 -9.33 9.93 -2.64
N THR A 162 -9.46 10.35 -3.90
CA THR A 162 -8.94 9.60 -5.05
C THR A 162 -7.83 10.39 -5.71
N TRP A 163 -6.69 9.75 -5.88
CA TRP A 163 -5.56 10.30 -6.61
C TRP A 163 -5.16 9.36 -7.75
N ILE A 164 -4.96 9.91 -8.94
CA ILE A 164 -4.64 9.16 -10.15
C ILE A 164 -3.44 9.81 -10.84
N THR A 165 -2.54 8.98 -11.34
CA THR A 165 -1.47 9.40 -12.25
C THR A 165 -1.33 8.39 -13.39
N THR A 166 -1.01 8.88 -14.58
CA THR A 166 -0.74 8.07 -15.77
C THR A 166 0.75 8.05 -16.06
N THR A 167 1.23 6.91 -16.55
CA THR A 167 2.65 6.70 -16.89
C THR A 167 3.62 7.20 -15.81
N PRO A 168 3.42 6.79 -14.54
CA PRO A 168 4.29 7.21 -13.46
C PRO A 168 5.73 6.76 -13.72
N ALA A 169 6.69 7.62 -13.40
CA ALA A 169 8.10 7.33 -13.62
C ALA A 169 8.54 6.06 -12.87
N LEU A 170 9.32 5.21 -13.53
CA LEU A 170 9.88 4.03 -12.90
C LEU A 170 10.76 4.46 -11.70
N HIS A 171 10.61 3.75 -10.58
CA HIS A 171 11.24 4.05 -9.29
C HIS A 171 10.76 5.30 -8.56
N ALA A 172 9.84 6.07 -9.11
CA ALA A 172 9.18 7.13 -8.35
C ALA A 172 8.42 6.56 -7.14
N ARG A 173 8.34 7.37 -6.10
CA ARG A 173 7.57 7.06 -4.88
C ARG A 173 6.51 8.12 -4.72
N TYR A 174 5.27 7.68 -4.57
CA TYR A 174 4.12 8.52 -4.30
C TYR A 174 3.65 8.25 -2.89
N ARG A 175 3.57 9.29 -2.07
CA ARG A 175 3.16 9.20 -0.68
C ARG A 175 1.94 10.07 -0.47
N LEU A 176 0.87 9.51 0.06
CA LEU A 176 -0.31 10.20 0.55
C LEU A 176 -0.27 10.18 2.07
N GLU A 177 -0.49 11.34 2.68
CA GLU A 177 -0.50 11.55 4.12
C GLU A 177 -1.82 12.16 4.53
N TRP A 178 -2.25 11.88 5.76
CA TRP A 178 -3.50 12.43 6.28
C TRP A 178 -3.39 12.79 7.74
N ARG A 179 -4.31 13.65 8.16
CA ARG A 179 -4.58 13.96 9.56
C ARG A 179 -6.07 14.08 9.78
N PHE A 180 -6.52 13.77 10.97
CA PHE A 180 -7.89 13.94 11.41
C PHE A 180 -8.01 15.24 12.21
N ARG A 181 -8.94 16.13 11.83
CA ARG A 181 -9.20 17.39 12.54
C ARG A 181 -10.14 17.19 13.72
N ALA A 182 -11.07 16.25 13.63
CA ALA A 182 -12.08 15.96 14.61
C ALA A 182 -11.79 14.68 15.42
N ARG A 183 -10.53 14.36 15.72
CA ARG A 183 -10.24 13.25 16.62
C ARG A 183 -10.52 13.72 18.04
N PRO A 184 -11.65 13.29 18.69
CA PRO A 184 -11.84 13.49 20.11
C PRO A 184 -10.87 12.55 20.80
N ASP A 185 -10.12 13.11 21.73
CA ASP A 185 -9.20 12.47 22.67
C ASP A 185 -7.75 12.33 22.28
N GLY A 186 -6.96 13.15 22.97
CA GLY A 186 -5.86 12.91 23.85
C GLY A 186 -4.75 11.93 23.45
N GLY A 187 -4.61 11.57 22.20
CA GLY A 187 -3.39 11.03 21.65
C GLY A 187 -2.53 12.21 21.16
N SER A 188 -1.88 12.88 22.07
CA SER A 188 -0.89 13.92 21.82
C SER A 188 0.32 13.32 21.10
N ASP A 189 0.19 13.04 19.82
CA ASP A 189 1.34 13.00 18.92
C ASP A 189 1.43 14.39 18.30
N ALA A 190 1.93 15.33 19.10
CA ALA A 190 2.27 16.67 18.66
C ALA A 190 3.39 16.56 17.59
N TRP A 191 2.99 16.60 16.34
CA TRP A 191 3.89 16.90 15.24
C TRP A 191 4.08 18.42 15.20
N ALA A 192 4.92 18.92 16.09
CA ALA A 192 5.47 20.25 15.93
C ALA A 192 6.52 20.18 14.83
N TYR A 193 6.19 20.66 13.65
CA TYR A 193 7.17 21.17 12.71
C TYR A 193 7.36 22.64 13.07
N GLU A 194 8.48 22.98 13.72
CA GLU A 194 9.15 24.25 13.55
C GLU A 194 10.01 24.24 12.29
#